data_14f536c082ef51287b49954825203884
#
_entry.id   14f536c082ef51287b49954825203884
#
_cell.length_a   1.000
_cell.length_b   1.000
_cell.length_c   1.000
_cell.angle_alpha   90.00
_cell.angle_beta   90.00
_cell.angle_gamma   90.00
#
_symmetry.space_group_name_H-M   'P 1'
#
loop_
_entity.id
_entity.type
_entity.pdbx_description
1 polymer ?
#
loop_
_entity_poly.entity_id
_entity_poly.type
_entity_poly.pdbx_seq_one_letter_code
_entity_poly.pdbx_strand_id
1 'polypeptide(L)' 'MAKFIFKIEEYNESFKKVDEFEEWISADNRLNAWADIDKAYPSSKGFDVTLLEIE' A
#
# COMPACT_ATOMS: atom_id res chain seq x y z
N MET A 1 -16.06 9.82 -4.50
CA MET A 1 -14.99 8.88 -4.18
C MET A 1 -13.85 9.60 -3.51
N ALA A 2 -13.26 8.99 -2.51
CA ALA A 2 -12.10 9.54 -1.84
C ALA A 2 -10.82 9.00 -2.48
N LYS A 3 -9.75 9.77 -2.40
CA LYS A 3 -8.42 9.35 -2.83
C LYS A 3 -7.63 8.97 -1.59
N PHE A 4 -7.09 7.75 -1.58
CA PHE A 4 -6.31 7.21 -0.50
C PHE A 4 -4.86 7.11 -0.94
N ILE A 5 -3.94 7.68 -0.16
CA ILE A 5 -2.52 7.71 -0.49
C ILE A 5 -1.80 6.78 0.46
N PHE A 6 -1.14 5.77 -0.11
CA PHE A 6 -0.42 4.74 0.65
C PHE A 6 1.08 4.84 0.38
N LYS A 7 1.86 4.57 1.41
CA LYS A 7 3.30 4.36 1.27
C LYS A 7 3.55 2.86 1.19
N ILE A 8 4.26 2.45 0.15
CA ILE A 8 4.61 1.05 -0.09
C ILE A 8 6.10 0.89 0.13
N GLU A 9 6.48 -0.03 1.00
CA GLU A 9 7.88 -0.37 1.24
C GLU A 9 8.07 -1.84 0.87
N GLU A 10 9.06 -2.11 0.03
CA GLU A 10 9.36 -3.47 -0.40
C GLU A 10 10.61 -3.98 0.30
N TYR A 11 10.54 -5.20 0.85
CA TYR A 11 11.64 -5.85 1.56
C TYR A 11 12.02 -7.14 0.87
N ASN A 12 13.33 -7.47 0.87
CA ASN A 12 13.81 -8.73 0.33
C ASN A 12 13.79 -9.84 1.39
N GLU A 13 14.28 -11.03 1.04
CA GLU A 13 14.29 -12.20 1.93
C GLU A 13 15.15 -11.99 3.17
N SER A 14 16.11 -11.07 3.12
CA SER A 14 16.97 -10.72 4.26
C SER A 14 16.36 -9.61 5.12
N PHE A 15 15.10 -9.25 4.88
CA PHE A 15 14.37 -8.18 5.58
C PHE A 15 15.00 -6.80 5.41
N LYS A 16 15.68 -6.58 4.29
CA LYS A 16 16.22 -5.27 3.94
C LYS A 16 15.31 -4.57 2.96
N LYS A 17 15.08 -3.27 3.20
CA LYS A 17 14.25 -2.47 2.32
C LYS A 17 14.99 -2.27 0.99
N VAL A 18 14.34 -2.63 -0.12
CA VAL A 18 14.90 -2.50 -1.46
C VAL A 18 14.21 -1.44 -2.29
N ASP A 19 13.01 -1.00 -1.88
CA ASP A 19 12.29 0.04 -2.58
C ASP A 19 11.26 0.71 -1.67
N GLU A 20 10.87 1.94 -2.02
CA GLU A 20 9.85 2.70 -1.30
C GLU A 20 9.19 3.67 -2.28
N PHE A 21 7.87 3.69 -2.31
CA PHE A 21 7.13 4.58 -3.20
C PHE A 21 5.72 4.80 -2.66
N GLU A 22 5.01 5.76 -3.26
CA GLU A 22 3.61 6.05 -2.92
C GLU A 22 2.68 5.58 -4.03
N GLU A 23 1.51 5.09 -3.62
CA GLU A 23 0.45 4.69 -4.53
C GLU A 23 -0.85 5.37 -4.14
N TRP A 24 -1.64 5.74 -5.13
CA TRP A 24 -2.93 6.39 -4.94
C TRP A 24 -4.04 5.45 -5.38
N ILE A 25 -5.05 5.31 -4.52
CA ILE A 25 -6.23 4.48 -4.81
C ILE A 25 -7.47 5.34 -4.65
N SER A 26 -8.32 5.36 -5.67
CA SER A 26 -9.64 5.97 -5.58
C SER A 26 -10.63 4.89 -5.19
N ALA A 27 -11.36 5.09 -4.10
CA ALA A 27 -12.31 4.11 -3.59
C ALA A 27 -13.44 4.80 -2.84
N ASP A 28 -14.54 4.09 -2.64
CA ASP A 28 -15.71 4.62 -1.94
C ASP A 28 -15.47 4.73 -0.43
N ASN A 29 -14.63 3.85 0.11
CA ASN A 29 -14.33 3.85 1.53
C ASN A 29 -12.97 3.23 1.79
N ARG A 30 -12.53 3.32 3.05
CA ARG A 30 -11.22 2.82 3.48
C ARG A 30 -11.07 1.31 3.27
N LEU A 31 -12.11 0.56 3.56
CA LEU A 31 -12.07 -0.90 3.43
C LEU A 31 -11.79 -1.33 2.00
N ASN A 32 -12.48 -0.69 1.04
CA ASN A 32 -12.26 -0.98 -0.37
C ASN A 32 -10.87 -0.57 -0.84
N ALA A 33 -10.37 0.57 -0.35
CA ALA A 33 -9.02 1.03 -0.68
C ALA A 33 -7.97 0.02 -0.20
N TRP A 34 -8.08 -0.44 1.04
CA TRP A 34 -7.16 -1.44 1.60
C TRP A 34 -7.23 -2.77 0.83
N ALA A 35 -8.43 -3.21 0.45
CA ALA A 35 -8.59 -4.43 -0.34
C ALA A 35 -7.86 -4.32 -1.68
N ASP A 36 -7.98 -3.18 -2.33
CA ASP A 36 -7.32 -2.95 -3.62
C ASP A 36 -5.80 -2.90 -3.47
N ILE A 37 -5.29 -2.19 -2.46
CA ILE A 37 -3.85 -2.06 -2.28
C ILE A 37 -3.21 -3.39 -1.84
N ASP A 38 -3.89 -4.16 -0.99
CA ASP A 38 -3.40 -5.47 -0.55
C ASP A 38 -3.32 -6.46 -1.71
N LYS A 39 -4.23 -6.37 -2.65
CA LYS A 39 -4.23 -7.22 -3.84
C LYS A 39 -3.03 -6.92 -4.72
N ALA A 40 -2.66 -5.65 -4.84
CA ALA A 40 -1.53 -5.21 -5.66
C ALA A 40 -0.19 -5.45 -4.95
N TYR A 41 -0.15 -5.27 -3.63
CA TYR A 41 1.08 -5.35 -2.84
C TYR A 41 0.86 -6.20 -1.59
N PRO A 42 0.74 -7.53 -1.76
CA PRO A 42 0.46 -8.42 -0.62
C PRO A 42 1.66 -8.52 0.32
N SER A 43 1.38 -8.50 1.62
CA SER A 43 2.42 -8.59 2.65
C SER A 43 3.22 -9.89 2.56
N SER A 44 2.61 -10.96 2.07
CA SER A 44 3.27 -12.24 1.87
C SER A 44 4.42 -12.17 0.88
N LYS A 45 4.47 -11.13 0.04
CA LYS A 45 5.54 -10.93 -0.93
C LYS A 45 6.58 -9.90 -0.48
N GLY A 46 6.54 -9.50 0.79
CA GLY A 46 7.52 -8.60 1.36
C GLY A 46 7.15 -7.13 1.29
N PHE A 47 5.90 -6.80 1.03
CA PHE A 47 5.45 -5.42 1.02
C PHE A 47 4.90 -5.00 2.37
N ASP A 48 5.25 -3.79 2.80
CA ASP A 48 4.69 -3.13 3.97
C ASP A 48 3.97 -1.87 3.50
N VAL A 49 2.69 -1.76 3.86
CA VAL A 49 1.82 -0.71 3.35
C VAL A 49 1.32 0.15 4.51
N THR A 50 1.46 1.46 4.37
CA THR A 50 1.00 2.43 5.36
C THR A 50 0.06 3.44 4.70
N LEU A 51 -1.11 3.67 5.29
CA LEU A 51 -2.01 4.72 4.83
C LEU A 51 -1.49 6.06 5.33
N LEU A 52 -1.16 6.96 4.41
CA LEU A 52 -0.61 8.26 4.74
C LEU A 52 -1.69 9.33 4.85
N GLU A 53 -2.64 9.35 3.90
CA GLU A 53 -3.56 10.46 3.78
C GLU A 53 -4.82 10.02 3.05
N ILE A 54 -5.93 10.67 3.36
CA ILE A 54 -7.21 10.52 2.66
C ILE A 54 -7.63 11.90 2.16
N GLU A 55 -7.82 12.01 0.85
CA GLU A 55 -8.24 13.26 0.21
C GLU A 55 -9.63 13.17 -0.37
#